data_acde9aee6dc35dcc1ea7d872508bc8df
#
_entry.id   acde9aee6dc35dcc1ea7d872508bc8df
#
_cell.length_a   1.000
_cell.length_b   1.000
_cell.length_c   1.000
_cell.angle_alpha   90.00
_cell.angle_beta   90.00
_cell.angle_gamma   90.00
#
_symmetry.space_group_name_H-M   'P 1'
#
loop_
_entity.id
_entity.type
_entity.pdbx_description
1 polymer ?
#
loop_
_entity_poly.entity_id
_entity_poly.type
_entity_poly.pdbx_seq_one_letter_code
_entity_poly.pdbx_strand_id
1 'polypeptide(L)'
;MIRFFLIFCLVALSTRATDKPNIIFFMADDMGMGDTSAFQDFTGNADNVQLHTPQMERLARMGVRFTDAHTPSSRCTPTRYGLLTGRYPWRSRMKWWVLFGAQGDPMIEADRPTIATMLRDSGYGTGMVGKWHVGLRSRQSSGKPAAGWQD
;
A
#
# COMPACT_ATOMS: atom_id res chain seq x y z
N MET A 1 -17.52 50.03 -10.64
CA MET A 1 -17.62 48.61 -10.98
C MET A 1 -16.25 47.91 -11.05
N ILE A 2 -15.18 48.49 -11.57
CA ILE A 2 -13.84 47.87 -11.72
C ILE A 2 -13.16 47.55 -10.36
N ARG A 3 -13.38 48.34 -9.31
CA ARG A 3 -12.79 48.13 -7.98
C ARG A 3 -13.33 46.90 -7.24
N PHE A 4 -14.56 46.50 -7.45
CA PHE A 4 -15.15 45.31 -6.88
C PHE A 4 -14.68 44.02 -7.54
N PHE A 5 -14.34 44.08 -8.82
CA PHE A 5 -13.84 42.92 -9.57
C PHE A 5 -12.42 42.53 -9.14
N LEU A 6 -11.58 43.53 -8.83
CA LEU A 6 -10.22 43.30 -8.37
C LEU A 6 -10.18 42.65 -6.95
N ILE A 7 -11.13 42.99 -6.07
CA ILE A 7 -11.22 42.38 -4.74
C ILE A 7 -11.70 40.92 -4.83
N PHE A 8 -12.60 40.62 -5.77
CA PHE A 8 -13.08 39.23 -5.97
C PHE A 8 -11.98 38.33 -6.56
N CYS A 9 -11.13 38.81 -7.46
CA CYS A 9 -9.99 38.06 -7.98
C CYS A 9 -8.90 37.81 -6.91
N LEU A 10 -8.70 38.71 -5.93
CA LEU A 10 -7.71 38.49 -4.86
C LEU A 10 -8.16 37.46 -3.82
N VAL A 11 -9.46 37.28 -3.61
CA VAL A 11 -9.99 36.26 -2.68
C VAL A 11 -9.95 34.84 -3.28
N ALA A 12 -9.98 34.73 -4.61
CA ALA A 12 -9.89 33.44 -5.30
C ALA A 12 -8.48 32.84 -5.34
N LEU A 13 -7.44 33.58 -4.96
CA LEU A 13 -6.04 33.14 -4.99
C LEU A 13 -5.53 32.55 -3.66
N SER A 14 -6.37 32.49 -2.63
CA SER A 14 -6.02 31.79 -1.37
C SER A 14 -6.47 30.33 -1.40
N THR A 15 -6.17 29.59 -2.46
CA THR A 15 -6.10 28.16 -2.36
C THR A 15 -4.89 27.82 -1.48
N ARG A 16 -5.12 27.65 -0.18
CA ARG A 16 -4.13 27.02 0.68
C ARG A 16 -3.69 25.76 -0.02
N ALA A 17 -2.44 25.67 -0.39
CA ALA A 17 -1.83 24.39 -0.68
C ALA A 17 -2.08 23.54 0.56
N THR A 18 -2.98 22.58 0.47
CA THR A 18 -3.22 21.64 1.56
C THR A 18 -1.92 20.89 1.74
N ASP A 19 -1.34 20.97 2.94
CA ASP A 19 -0.16 20.17 3.28
C ASP A 19 -0.47 18.71 2.90
N LYS A 20 0.42 18.11 2.12
CA LYS A 20 0.25 16.73 1.68
C LYS A 20 0.24 15.84 2.92
N PRO A 21 -0.78 15.02 3.15
CA PRO A 21 -0.85 14.17 4.34
C PRO A 21 0.27 13.12 4.32
N ASN A 22 0.81 12.78 5.47
CA ASN A 22 1.63 11.59 5.60
C ASN A 22 0.78 10.33 5.38
N ILE A 23 1.32 9.38 4.62
CA ILE A 23 0.64 8.13 4.27
C ILE A 23 1.42 6.98 4.90
N ILE A 24 0.80 6.23 5.80
CA ILE A 24 1.37 5.03 6.40
C ILE A 24 0.50 3.85 6.01
N PHE A 25 1.09 2.85 5.37
CA PHE A 25 0.42 1.63 4.97
C PHE A 25 0.94 0.45 5.80
N PHE A 26 0.06 -0.19 6.55
CA PHE A 26 0.35 -1.41 7.29
C PHE A 26 -0.26 -2.61 6.57
N MET A 27 0.57 -3.60 6.25
CA MET A 27 0.14 -4.86 5.67
C MET A 27 0.42 -6.00 6.65
N ALA A 28 -0.63 -6.54 7.23
CA ALA A 28 -0.53 -7.77 8.00
C ALA A 28 -0.34 -8.97 7.06
N ASP A 29 0.55 -9.89 7.45
CA ASP A 29 0.84 -11.11 6.69
C ASP A 29 0.09 -12.28 7.32
N ASP A 30 -0.72 -12.97 6.52
CA ASP A 30 -1.56 -14.10 6.91
C ASP A 30 -2.58 -13.79 8.04
N MET A 31 -3.09 -12.56 8.09
CA MET A 31 -4.11 -12.13 9.04
C MET A 31 -5.49 -12.14 8.37
N GLY A 32 -6.42 -12.88 8.94
CA GLY A 32 -7.82 -12.90 8.54
C GLY A 32 -8.67 -11.81 9.20
N MET A 33 -9.86 -11.61 8.68
CA MET A 33 -10.82 -10.65 9.26
C MET A 33 -11.20 -11.00 10.69
N GLY A 34 -11.27 -12.29 11.03
CA GLY A 34 -11.54 -12.78 12.38
C GLY A 34 -10.39 -12.66 13.37
N ASP A 35 -9.16 -12.35 12.89
CA ASP A 35 -7.97 -12.23 13.73
C ASP A 35 -7.82 -10.82 14.36
N THR A 36 -8.85 -10.01 14.30
CA THR A 36 -8.89 -8.69 14.94
C THR A 36 -10.24 -8.45 15.59
N SER A 37 -10.25 -7.90 16.79
CA SER A 37 -11.47 -7.50 17.48
C SER A 37 -12.18 -6.32 16.81
N ALA A 38 -11.51 -5.62 15.89
CA ALA A 38 -12.09 -4.51 15.14
C ALA A 38 -13.23 -4.92 14.18
N PHE A 39 -13.39 -6.22 13.87
CA PHE A 39 -14.42 -6.75 12.98
C PHE A 39 -15.35 -7.76 13.63
N GLN A 40 -15.26 -7.98 14.93
CA GLN A 40 -16.01 -9.04 15.61
C GLN A 40 -17.52 -8.84 15.59
N ASP A 41 -17.99 -7.60 15.70
CA ASP A 41 -19.39 -7.24 15.54
C ASP A 41 -19.93 -7.57 14.14
N PHE A 42 -19.08 -7.51 13.12
CA PHE A 42 -19.43 -7.82 11.73
C PHE A 42 -19.39 -9.34 11.44
N THR A 43 -18.48 -10.07 12.06
CA THR A 43 -18.34 -11.52 11.84
C THR A 43 -19.33 -12.36 12.66
N GLY A 44 -20.18 -11.74 13.49
CA GLY A 44 -21.14 -12.41 14.34
C GLY A 44 -20.52 -13.15 15.56
N ASN A 45 -19.25 -12.93 15.84
CA ASN A 45 -18.52 -13.54 16.93
C ASN A 45 -18.32 -12.59 18.12
N ALA A 46 -19.23 -11.66 18.34
CA ALA A 46 -19.12 -10.66 19.41
C ALA A 46 -18.94 -11.29 20.81
N ASP A 47 -19.52 -12.48 21.03
CA ASP A 47 -19.47 -13.16 22.32
C ASP A 47 -18.22 -14.06 22.47
N ASN A 48 -17.46 -14.29 21.45
CA ASN A 48 -16.29 -15.17 21.45
C ASN A 48 -15.01 -14.46 20.96
N VAL A 49 -14.67 -13.39 21.66
CA VAL A 49 -13.47 -12.58 21.38
C VAL A 49 -12.21 -13.38 21.78
N GLN A 50 -11.57 -14.02 20.82
CA GLN A 50 -10.32 -14.76 21.06
C GLN A 50 -9.10 -13.84 21.14
N LEU A 51 -9.13 -12.70 20.41
CA LEU A 51 -8.03 -11.76 20.34
C LEU A 51 -8.52 -10.34 20.62
N HIS A 52 -7.84 -9.64 21.50
CA HIS A 52 -8.07 -8.23 21.76
C HIS A 52 -7.03 -7.39 21.03
N THR A 53 -7.49 -6.58 20.06
CA THR A 53 -6.65 -5.68 19.27
C THR A 53 -7.11 -4.22 19.46
N PRO A 54 -6.94 -3.64 20.66
CA PRO A 54 -7.55 -2.35 21.02
C PRO A 54 -7.08 -1.18 20.14
N GLN A 55 -5.87 -1.24 19.62
CA GLN A 55 -5.37 -0.19 18.73
C GLN A 55 -5.98 -0.28 17.33
N MET A 56 -6.28 -1.49 16.85
CA MET A 56 -7.01 -1.66 15.59
C MET A 56 -8.48 -1.23 15.73
N GLU A 57 -9.11 -1.55 16.87
CA GLU A 57 -10.44 -1.02 17.20
C GLU A 57 -10.45 0.51 17.25
N ARG A 58 -9.44 1.12 17.89
CA ARG A 58 -9.29 2.56 17.93
C ARG A 58 -9.17 3.15 16.54
N LEU A 59 -8.35 2.57 15.68
CA LEU A 59 -8.18 3.00 14.31
C LEU A 59 -9.49 2.88 13.52
N ALA A 60 -10.22 1.78 13.68
CA ALA A 60 -11.52 1.56 13.06
C ALA A 60 -12.56 2.59 13.50
N ARG A 61 -12.56 3.00 14.79
CA ARG A 61 -13.44 4.07 15.29
C ARG A 61 -13.08 5.46 14.79
N MET A 62 -11.79 5.71 14.51
CA MET A 62 -11.32 7.02 14.04
C MET A 62 -11.42 7.20 12.53
N GLY A 63 -11.55 6.13 11.79
CA GLY A 63 -11.51 6.11 10.33
C GLY A 63 -12.69 5.37 9.71
N VAL A 64 -12.42 4.70 8.61
CA VAL A 64 -13.41 3.91 7.87
C VAL A 64 -13.02 2.43 7.91
N ARG A 65 -14.01 1.59 8.18
CA ARG A 65 -13.88 0.15 8.15
C ARG A 65 -14.56 -0.39 6.89
N PHE A 66 -13.80 -1.08 6.05
CA PHE A 66 -14.31 -1.68 4.83
C PHE A 66 -14.77 -3.11 5.13
N THR A 67 -16.05 -3.39 4.91
CA THR A 67 -16.66 -4.71 5.17
C THR A 67 -16.58 -5.66 3.99
N ASP A 68 -16.24 -5.15 2.80
CA ASP A 68 -16.10 -5.90 1.55
C ASP A 68 -14.85 -5.46 0.79
N ALA A 69 -13.68 -5.58 1.43
CA ALA A 69 -12.40 -5.30 0.82
C ALA A 69 -11.66 -6.61 0.52
N HIS A 70 -11.17 -6.74 -0.70
CA HIS A 70 -10.49 -7.94 -1.17
C HIS A 70 -9.03 -7.67 -1.50
N THR A 71 -8.17 -8.57 -1.06
CA THR A 71 -6.78 -8.60 -1.53
C THR A 71 -6.72 -9.17 -2.95
N PRO A 72 -5.73 -8.80 -3.77
CA PRO A 72 -5.64 -9.31 -5.15
C PRO A 72 -5.31 -10.80 -5.21
N SER A 73 -4.92 -11.44 -4.12
CA SER A 73 -4.65 -12.86 -4.00
C SER A 73 -4.65 -13.30 -2.53
N SER A 74 -4.83 -14.59 -2.28
CA SER A 74 -4.66 -15.23 -0.96
C SER A 74 -3.21 -15.57 -0.61
N ARG A 75 -2.23 -15.20 -1.44
CA ARG A 75 -0.82 -15.55 -1.27
C ARG A 75 0.08 -14.32 -1.24
N CYS A 76 1.23 -14.44 -0.56
CA CYS A 76 2.17 -13.36 -0.28
C CYS A 76 2.65 -12.62 -1.53
N THR A 77 3.39 -13.29 -2.42
CA THR A 77 4.00 -12.67 -3.62
C THR A 77 2.98 -11.98 -4.52
N PRO A 78 1.89 -12.66 -4.96
CA PRO A 78 0.92 -12.03 -5.84
C PRO A 78 0.14 -10.90 -5.17
N THR A 79 -0.15 -11.00 -3.87
CA THR A 79 -0.79 -9.90 -3.13
C THR A 79 0.10 -8.67 -3.08
N ARG A 80 1.39 -8.85 -2.75
CA ARG A 80 2.36 -7.75 -2.68
C ARG A 80 2.61 -7.11 -4.04
N TYR A 81 2.68 -7.93 -5.09
CA TYR A 81 2.74 -7.41 -6.46
C TYR A 81 1.52 -6.53 -6.78
N GLY A 82 0.32 -7.02 -6.50
CA GLY A 82 -0.92 -6.29 -6.76
C GLY A 82 -1.01 -4.98 -5.99
N LEU A 83 -0.64 -4.99 -4.69
CA LEU A 83 -0.59 -3.79 -3.87
C LEU A 83 0.39 -2.75 -4.44
N LEU A 84 1.61 -3.17 -4.75
CA LEU A 84 2.66 -2.26 -5.19
C LEU A 84 2.40 -1.67 -6.57
N THR A 85 1.79 -2.44 -7.48
CA THR A 85 1.66 -2.06 -8.90
C THR A 85 0.24 -1.65 -9.32
N GLY A 86 -0.75 -1.84 -8.45
CA GLY A 86 -2.16 -1.64 -8.81
C GLY A 86 -2.67 -2.61 -9.87
N ARG A 87 -1.94 -3.71 -10.13
CA ARG A 87 -2.22 -4.65 -11.21
C ARG A 87 -2.50 -6.05 -10.65
N TYR A 88 -3.52 -6.70 -11.14
CA TYR A 88 -3.81 -8.07 -10.74
C TYR A 88 -2.67 -9.04 -11.10
N PRO A 89 -2.32 -9.98 -10.21
CA PRO A 89 -1.16 -10.86 -10.36
C PRO A 89 -1.26 -11.81 -11.58
N TRP A 90 -2.45 -12.21 -11.99
CA TRP A 90 -2.62 -13.05 -13.19
C TRP A 90 -2.21 -12.36 -14.50
N ARG A 91 -1.98 -11.04 -14.47
CA ARG A 91 -1.44 -10.27 -15.60
C ARG A 91 0.09 -10.16 -15.55
N SER A 92 0.73 -10.71 -14.52
CA SER A 92 2.17 -10.79 -14.39
C SER A 92 2.72 -12.11 -14.96
N ARG A 93 4.04 -12.25 -15.03
CA ARG A 93 4.69 -13.51 -15.41
C ARG A 93 4.41 -14.67 -14.44
N MET A 94 4.07 -14.36 -13.17
CA MET A 94 3.78 -15.34 -12.12
C MET A 94 2.30 -15.23 -11.72
N LYS A 95 1.43 -15.86 -12.47
CA LYS A 95 -0.03 -15.67 -12.39
C LYS A 95 -0.66 -16.08 -11.06
N TRP A 96 -0.09 -17.07 -10.35
CA TRP A 96 -0.76 -17.74 -9.21
C TRP A 96 0.19 -18.31 -8.14
N TRP A 97 1.51 -18.18 -8.28
CA TRP A 97 2.48 -18.78 -7.39
C TRP A 97 3.15 -17.78 -6.46
N VAL A 98 4.02 -18.27 -5.59
CA VAL A 98 4.87 -17.46 -4.73
C VAL A 98 6.34 -17.69 -5.08
N LEU A 99 7.17 -16.69 -4.89
CA LEU A 99 8.61 -16.84 -4.97
C LEU A 99 9.12 -17.60 -3.76
N PHE A 100 10.03 -18.53 -3.95
CA PHE A 100 10.70 -19.23 -2.86
C PHE A 100 12.03 -18.54 -2.57
N GLY A 101 12.18 -18.04 -1.34
CA GLY A 101 13.37 -17.35 -0.88
C GLY A 101 13.50 -15.91 -1.40
N ALA A 102 14.63 -15.30 -1.06
CA ALA A 102 14.98 -13.94 -1.47
C ALA A 102 15.55 -13.86 -2.89
N GLN A 103 15.92 -15.02 -3.44
CA GLN A 103 16.57 -15.11 -4.76
C GLN A 103 15.51 -15.34 -5.84
N GLY A 104 15.65 -14.62 -6.93
CA GLY A 104 14.77 -14.72 -8.09
C GLY A 104 14.66 -13.39 -8.81
N ASP A 105 14.32 -13.45 -10.09
CA ASP A 105 14.08 -12.23 -10.84
C ASP A 105 12.93 -11.44 -10.22
N PRO A 106 13.05 -10.10 -10.14
CA PRO A 106 11.98 -9.26 -9.68
C PRO A 106 10.68 -9.53 -10.42
N MET A 107 9.59 -9.64 -9.66
CA MET A 107 8.24 -9.77 -10.22
C MET A 107 7.78 -8.48 -10.88
N ILE A 108 8.22 -7.36 -10.32
CA ILE A 108 7.91 -6.02 -10.84
C ILE A 108 8.87 -5.73 -11.97
N GLU A 109 8.33 -5.48 -13.13
CA GLU A 109 9.08 -5.10 -14.31
C GLU A 109 9.80 -3.76 -14.08
N ALA A 110 10.99 -3.56 -14.67
CA ALA A 110 11.83 -2.39 -14.38
C ALA A 110 11.17 -1.04 -14.72
N ASP A 111 10.29 -1.04 -15.71
CA ASP A 111 9.54 0.12 -16.19
C ASP A 111 8.13 0.24 -15.55
N ARG A 112 7.79 -0.67 -14.65
CA ARG A 112 6.47 -0.71 -14.02
C ARG A 112 6.34 0.34 -12.93
N PRO A 113 5.40 1.30 -13.05
CA PRO A 113 5.11 2.21 -11.97
C PRO A 113 4.61 1.45 -10.72
N THR A 114 5.02 1.93 -9.56
CA THR A 114 4.57 1.43 -8.27
C THR A 114 3.94 2.55 -7.47
N ILE A 115 3.20 2.21 -6.42
CA ILE A 115 2.67 3.22 -5.49
C ILE A 115 3.81 4.10 -4.93
N ALA A 116 4.99 3.52 -4.67
CA ALA A 116 6.14 4.25 -4.18
C ALA A 116 6.69 5.24 -5.23
N THR A 117 6.84 4.81 -6.50
CA THR A 117 7.29 5.72 -7.57
C THR A 117 6.28 6.83 -7.81
N MET A 118 4.99 6.52 -7.83
CA MET A 118 3.92 7.51 -7.99
C MET A 118 3.94 8.56 -6.87
N LEU A 119 4.10 8.13 -5.64
CA LEU A 119 4.17 9.03 -4.49
C LEU A 119 5.45 9.88 -4.53
N ARG A 120 6.59 9.30 -4.87
CA ARG A 120 7.85 10.02 -5.02
C ARG A 120 7.76 11.08 -6.12
N ASP A 121 7.17 10.75 -7.27
CA ASP A 121 6.95 11.70 -8.37
C ASP A 121 5.99 12.82 -7.96
N SER A 122 5.15 12.56 -6.96
CA SER A 122 4.30 13.55 -6.29
C SER A 122 5.01 14.33 -5.19
N GLY A 123 6.31 14.11 -4.96
CA GLY A 123 7.14 14.82 -4.00
C GLY A 123 7.08 14.27 -2.57
N TYR A 124 6.69 13.01 -2.37
CA TYR A 124 6.80 12.33 -1.08
C TYR A 124 8.17 11.66 -0.91
N GLY A 125 8.70 11.66 0.30
CA GLY A 125 9.70 10.68 0.71
C GLY A 125 9.03 9.31 0.87
N THR A 126 9.65 8.26 0.34
CA THR A 126 9.09 6.91 0.43
C THR A 126 10.04 5.97 1.14
N GLY A 127 9.52 5.07 1.97
CA GLY A 127 10.29 4.06 2.68
C GLY A 127 9.48 2.77 2.85
N MET A 128 10.16 1.66 3.04
CA MET A 128 9.55 0.37 3.31
C MET A 128 10.35 -0.40 4.35
N VAL A 129 9.65 -1.02 5.27
CA VAL A 129 10.22 -1.93 6.28
C VAL A 129 9.42 -3.22 6.29
N GLY A 130 10.08 -4.36 6.38
CA GLY A 130 9.45 -5.67 6.51
C GLY A 130 9.61 -6.58 5.29
N LYS A 131 8.67 -7.50 5.10
CA LYS A 131 8.71 -8.53 4.09
C LYS A 131 8.47 -7.98 2.69
N TRP A 132 9.46 -8.09 1.80
CA TRP A 132 9.37 -7.68 0.39
C TRP A 132 8.65 -8.72 -0.49
N HIS A 133 9.22 -9.87 -0.65
CA HIS A 133 8.71 -11.09 -1.28
C HIS A 133 8.18 -10.95 -2.74
N VAL A 134 8.70 -10.00 -3.48
CA VAL A 134 8.44 -9.83 -4.93
C VAL A 134 9.72 -9.94 -5.77
N GLY A 135 10.72 -10.61 -5.20
CA GLY A 135 12.00 -10.91 -5.84
C GLY A 135 13.03 -9.79 -5.69
N LEU A 136 14.25 -10.21 -5.44
CA LEU A 136 15.43 -9.37 -5.41
C LEU A 136 16.45 -9.94 -6.39
N ARG A 137 16.93 -9.12 -7.32
CA ARG A 137 18.01 -9.54 -8.19
C ARG A 137 19.30 -9.63 -7.36
N SER A 138 19.82 -10.84 -7.17
CA SER A 138 21.08 -11.05 -6.46
C SER A 138 22.24 -10.41 -7.22
N ARG A 139 23.11 -9.72 -6.48
CA ARG A 139 24.36 -9.13 -7.03
C ARG A 139 25.29 -10.17 -7.65
N GLN A 140 25.15 -11.46 -7.28
CA GLN A 140 26.00 -12.55 -7.75
C GLN A 140 25.68 -13.07 -9.16
N SER A 141 24.49 -12.80 -9.70
CA SER A 141 24.08 -13.40 -10.98
C SER A 141 24.42 -12.56 -12.22
N SER A 142 24.84 -11.30 -12.10
CA SER A 142 25.02 -10.45 -13.28
C SER A 142 26.07 -9.35 -13.19
N GLY A 143 26.77 -9.19 -12.09
CA GLY A 143 27.78 -8.10 -11.93
C GLY A 143 27.22 -6.67 -12.04
N LYS A 144 25.92 -6.51 -12.23
CA LYS A 144 25.25 -5.20 -12.27
C LYS A 144 24.37 -5.00 -11.02
N PRO A 145 24.38 -3.81 -10.43
CA PRO A 145 23.45 -3.49 -9.34
C PRO A 145 22.02 -3.66 -9.82
N ALA A 146 21.12 -4.16 -8.95
CA ALA A 146 19.69 -4.16 -9.24
C ALA A 146 19.24 -2.72 -9.45
N ALA A 147 18.71 -2.40 -10.61
CA ALA A 147 18.05 -1.12 -10.82
C ALA A 147 16.84 -1.05 -9.87
N GLY A 148 16.87 -0.14 -8.90
CA GLY A 148 15.71 0.10 -8.09
C GLY A 148 15.92 0.52 -6.63
N TRP A 149 17.12 0.44 -6.08
CA TRP A 149 17.40 0.98 -4.75
C TRP A 149 18.63 1.88 -4.85
N GLN A 150 18.41 3.16 -4.93
CA GLN A 150 19.38 4.17 -4.57
C GLN A 150 18.90 4.75 -3.25
N ASP A 151 19.82 4.77 -2.27
CA ASP A 151 19.64 5.36 -0.94
C ASP A 151 19.16 6.81 -0.99
#